data_c36a183a87a3da0ba34f42f0dee75647
#
_entry.id   c36a183a87a3da0ba34f42f0dee75647
#
_cell.length_a   1.000
_cell.length_b   1.000
_cell.length_c   1.000
_cell.angle_alpha   90.00
_cell.angle_beta   90.00
_cell.angle_gamma   90.00
#
_symmetry.space_group_name_H-M   'P 1'
#
loop_
_entity.id
_entity.type
_entity.pdbx_description
1 polymer ?
#
loop_
_entity_poly.entity_id
_entity_poly.type
_entity_poly.pdbx_seq_one_letter_code
_entity_poly.pdbx_strand_id
1 'polypeptide(L)'
;HFTLDNYRMVFSDPKTFELLVNSLAYAAGSALLGVSIATGLAFITTRTNSPFRSQFKFIPILPIILPGMVDNLAWIYLFSPNSGLANTWWRNITGFTEPLFNIYSLPGMIWVMGISLVPLSYLVISAAFQTMDPSLEETARIAGSSIFKIFRKITIPLMFPAILSVFLLTFILAFESFETPAMIGLPAGIDVFMSQIYQAVVWAIPPSYGLGTAYASIILVITLTA
;
A
#
# COMPACT_ATOMS: atom_id res chain seq x y z
N HIS A 1 -27.65 1.85 27.32
CA HIS A 1 -28.47 2.77 26.50
C HIS A 1 -27.78 2.90 25.15
N PHE A 2 -28.54 2.67 24.06
CA PHE A 2 -28.08 3.01 22.72
C PHE A 2 -28.20 4.52 22.56
N THR A 3 -27.07 5.23 22.35
CA THR A 3 -27.05 6.68 22.10
C THR A 3 -26.24 6.97 20.83
N LEU A 4 -26.55 8.08 20.16
CA LEU A 4 -25.79 8.58 19.01
C LEU A 4 -24.70 9.61 19.43
N ASP A 5 -24.47 9.77 20.72
CA ASP A 5 -23.54 10.78 21.23
C ASP A 5 -22.10 10.54 20.76
N ASN A 6 -21.69 9.26 20.68
CA ASN A 6 -20.36 8.91 20.14
C ASN A 6 -20.20 9.33 18.67
N TYR A 7 -21.23 9.18 17.86
CA TYR A 7 -21.21 9.64 16.46
C TYR A 7 -21.15 11.18 16.38
N ARG A 8 -21.91 11.89 17.23
CA ARG A 8 -21.83 13.35 17.29
C ARG A 8 -20.43 13.81 17.67
N MET A 9 -19.80 13.17 18.68
CA MET A 9 -18.42 13.48 19.07
C MET A 9 -17.45 13.27 17.90
N VAL A 10 -17.52 12.13 17.23
CA VAL A 10 -16.63 11.80 16.10
C VAL A 10 -16.80 12.82 14.97
N PHE A 11 -18.03 13.15 14.56
CA PHE A 11 -18.27 14.07 13.45
C PHE A 11 -18.03 15.55 13.80
N SER A 12 -18.01 15.90 15.10
CA SER A 12 -17.72 17.26 15.55
C SER A 12 -16.22 17.48 15.83
N ASP A 13 -15.42 16.42 15.89
CA ASP A 13 -13.99 16.52 16.15
C ASP A 13 -13.23 16.82 14.86
N PRO A 14 -12.50 17.95 14.77
CA PRO A 14 -11.65 18.27 13.63
C PRO A 14 -10.62 17.19 13.32
N LYS A 15 -10.18 16.44 14.34
CA LYS A 15 -9.24 15.32 14.19
C LYS A 15 -9.81 14.21 13.29
N THR A 16 -11.13 14.02 13.26
CA THR A 16 -11.75 13.01 12.40
C THR A 16 -11.52 13.28 10.92
N PHE A 17 -11.51 14.53 10.51
CA PHE A 17 -11.19 14.89 9.13
C PHE A 17 -9.71 14.60 8.79
N GLU A 18 -8.81 14.89 9.71
CA GLU A 18 -7.38 14.54 9.56
C GLU A 18 -7.19 13.03 9.44
N LEU A 19 -7.85 12.24 10.31
CA LEU A 19 -7.84 10.78 10.25
C LEU A 19 -8.34 10.27 8.90
N LEU A 20 -9.42 10.86 8.37
CA LEU A 20 -9.97 10.49 7.07
C LEU A 20 -8.96 10.76 5.94
N VAL A 21 -8.38 11.95 5.91
CA VAL A 21 -7.40 12.33 4.88
C VAL A 21 -6.16 11.44 4.95
N ASN A 22 -5.61 11.23 6.15
CA ASN A 22 -4.45 10.37 6.35
C ASN A 22 -4.74 8.92 5.94
N SER A 23 -5.90 8.37 6.35
CA SER A 23 -6.29 7.00 5.99
C SER A 23 -6.49 6.82 4.50
N LEU A 24 -7.17 7.77 3.84
CA LEU A 24 -7.38 7.73 2.39
C LEU A 24 -6.07 7.90 1.63
N ALA A 25 -5.21 8.85 2.02
CA ALA A 25 -3.91 9.07 1.40
C ALA A 25 -2.99 7.85 1.56
N TYR A 26 -2.97 7.26 2.76
CA TYR A 26 -2.22 6.04 3.05
C TYR A 26 -2.71 4.87 2.20
N ALA A 27 -4.01 4.58 2.20
CA ALA A 27 -4.58 3.45 1.49
C ALA A 27 -4.47 3.61 -0.03
N ALA A 28 -4.86 4.77 -0.57
CA ALA A 28 -4.78 5.03 -2.01
C ALA A 28 -3.33 5.06 -2.51
N GLY A 29 -2.43 5.70 -1.75
CA GLY A 29 -1.00 5.74 -2.08
C GLY A 29 -0.37 4.35 -2.10
N SER A 30 -0.66 3.53 -1.08
CA SER A 30 -0.16 2.16 -0.97
C SER A 30 -0.69 1.26 -2.09
N ALA A 31 -1.99 1.30 -2.36
CA ALA A 31 -2.61 0.54 -3.44
C ALA A 31 -2.05 0.96 -4.81
N LEU A 32 -1.93 2.27 -5.06
CA LEU A 32 -1.38 2.79 -6.31
C LEU A 32 0.07 2.34 -6.51
N LEU A 33 0.91 2.42 -5.48
CA LEU A 33 2.30 1.97 -5.53
C LEU A 33 2.39 0.46 -5.80
N GLY A 34 1.70 -0.35 -4.99
CA GLY A 34 1.74 -1.82 -5.10
C GLY A 34 1.22 -2.33 -6.45
N VAL A 35 0.06 -1.81 -6.90
CA VAL A 35 -0.54 -2.19 -8.19
C VAL A 35 0.32 -1.73 -9.37
N SER A 36 0.92 -0.54 -9.29
CA SER A 36 1.80 -0.05 -10.37
C SER A 36 3.04 -0.93 -10.54
N ILE A 37 3.71 -1.27 -9.44
CA ILE A 37 4.87 -2.18 -9.44
C ILE A 37 4.45 -3.57 -9.95
N ALA A 38 3.36 -4.11 -9.43
CA ALA A 38 2.83 -5.42 -9.79
C ALA A 38 2.46 -5.50 -11.28
N THR A 39 1.82 -4.45 -11.82
CA THR A 39 1.45 -4.38 -13.25
C THR A 39 2.70 -4.37 -14.14
N GLY A 40 3.71 -3.58 -13.77
CA GLY A 40 4.98 -3.55 -14.49
C GLY A 40 5.69 -4.92 -14.48
N LEU A 41 5.76 -5.57 -13.32
CA LEU A 41 6.36 -6.90 -13.17
C LEU A 41 5.55 -7.97 -13.93
N ALA A 42 4.22 -7.93 -13.86
CA ALA A 42 3.34 -8.83 -14.59
C ALA A 42 3.53 -8.68 -16.11
N PHE A 43 3.62 -7.46 -16.62
CA PHE A 43 3.92 -7.22 -18.03
C PHE A 43 5.29 -7.78 -18.44
N ILE A 44 6.35 -7.49 -17.67
CA ILE A 44 7.70 -8.00 -17.95
C ILE A 44 7.71 -9.53 -17.98
N THR A 45 7.06 -10.17 -17.02
CA THR A 45 7.08 -11.63 -16.88
C THR A 45 6.17 -12.37 -17.83
N THR A 46 5.13 -11.73 -18.36
CA THR A 46 4.15 -12.40 -19.26
C THR A 46 4.31 -12.00 -20.72
N ARG A 47 4.69 -10.76 -21.01
CA ARG A 47 4.67 -10.17 -22.38
C ARG A 47 6.03 -9.83 -22.97
N THR A 48 7.11 -10.00 -22.20
CA THR A 48 8.45 -9.74 -22.73
C THR A 48 9.35 -10.98 -22.67
N ASN A 49 10.37 -11.01 -23.50
CA ASN A 49 11.43 -12.03 -23.49
C ASN A 49 12.63 -11.55 -22.65
N SER A 50 12.35 -10.92 -21.49
CA SER A 50 13.41 -10.43 -20.62
C SER A 50 14.33 -11.57 -20.14
N PRO A 51 15.66 -11.38 -20.15
CA PRO A 51 16.55 -12.26 -19.41
C PRO A 51 16.11 -12.24 -17.94
N PHE A 52 16.26 -13.29 -17.18
CA PHE A 52 15.76 -13.41 -15.80
C PHE A 52 14.23 -13.42 -15.62
N ARG A 53 13.46 -13.61 -16.71
CA ARG A 53 11.99 -13.74 -16.66
C ARG A 53 11.52 -14.74 -15.61
N SER A 54 12.24 -15.86 -15.48
CA SER A 54 11.91 -16.91 -14.50
C SER A 54 12.06 -16.41 -13.07
N GLN A 55 13.14 -15.68 -12.77
CA GLN A 55 13.39 -15.11 -11.45
C GLN A 55 12.37 -14.04 -11.09
N PHE A 56 12.02 -13.16 -12.03
CA PHE A 56 10.99 -12.13 -11.84
C PHE A 56 9.58 -12.69 -11.60
N LYS A 57 9.33 -13.98 -11.85
CA LYS A 57 8.07 -14.61 -11.47
C LYS A 57 8.00 -14.96 -9.99
N PHE A 58 9.13 -15.26 -9.36
CA PHE A 58 9.20 -15.69 -7.96
C PHE A 58 9.48 -14.54 -6.99
N ILE A 59 10.34 -13.61 -7.38
CA ILE A 59 10.76 -12.49 -6.52
C ILE A 59 9.57 -11.71 -5.93
N PRO A 60 8.54 -11.33 -6.72
CA PRO A 60 7.40 -10.58 -6.17
C PRO A 60 6.59 -11.36 -5.13
N ILE A 61 6.69 -12.68 -5.11
CA ILE A 61 5.89 -13.55 -4.23
C ILE A 61 6.60 -13.80 -2.90
N LEU A 62 7.93 -13.65 -2.84
CA LEU A 62 8.70 -13.93 -1.63
C LEU A 62 8.22 -13.19 -0.37
N PRO A 63 7.84 -11.90 -0.43
CA PRO A 63 7.40 -11.17 0.76
C PRO A 63 6.16 -11.77 1.44
N ILE A 64 5.32 -12.53 0.74
CA ILE A 64 4.10 -13.14 1.31
C ILE A 64 4.40 -14.13 2.45
N ILE A 65 5.62 -14.63 2.52
CA ILE A 65 6.06 -15.58 3.54
C ILE A 65 6.34 -14.88 4.88
N LEU A 66 6.63 -13.58 4.82
CA LEU A 66 6.98 -12.81 6.01
C LEU A 66 5.72 -12.36 6.74
N PRO A 67 5.62 -12.58 8.07
CA PRO A 67 4.59 -11.92 8.87
C PRO A 67 4.71 -10.40 8.76
N GLY A 68 3.58 -9.69 8.65
CA GLY A 68 3.57 -8.24 8.43
C GLY A 68 4.34 -7.45 9.49
N MET A 69 4.30 -7.86 10.75
CA MET A 69 5.11 -7.22 11.81
C MET A 69 6.62 -7.35 11.55
N VAL A 70 7.08 -8.51 11.04
CA VAL A 70 8.50 -8.74 10.73
C VAL A 70 8.92 -7.91 9.53
N ASP A 71 8.06 -7.81 8.51
CA ASP A 71 8.29 -6.95 7.35
C ASP A 71 8.42 -5.48 7.78
N ASN A 72 7.49 -4.96 8.57
CA ASN A 72 7.58 -3.59 9.11
C ASN A 72 8.87 -3.35 9.90
N LEU A 73 9.27 -4.29 10.78
CA LEU A 73 10.53 -4.19 11.53
C LEU A 73 11.74 -4.15 10.61
N ALA A 74 11.77 -4.97 9.57
CA ALA A 74 12.88 -4.98 8.59
C ALA A 74 13.03 -3.61 7.92
N TRP A 75 11.93 -2.99 7.48
CA TRP A 75 11.94 -1.65 6.90
C TRP A 75 12.38 -0.58 7.90
N ILE A 76 11.95 -0.66 9.17
CA ILE A 76 12.40 0.23 10.25
C ILE A 76 13.91 0.10 10.46
N TYR A 77 14.45 -1.12 10.53
CA TYR A 77 15.89 -1.35 10.67
C TYR A 77 16.70 -0.83 9.47
N LEU A 78 16.11 -0.83 8.27
CA LEU A 78 16.77 -0.28 7.09
C LEU A 78 16.76 1.24 7.06
N PHE A 79 15.62 1.88 7.37
CA PHE A 79 15.38 3.29 7.05
C PHE A 79 15.04 4.17 8.27
N SER A 80 15.22 3.68 9.50
CA SER A 80 15.13 4.53 10.69
C SER A 80 16.11 5.73 10.57
N PRO A 81 15.66 6.96 10.85
CA PRO A 81 16.49 8.15 10.64
C PRO A 81 17.79 8.14 11.44
N ASN A 82 17.76 7.62 12.66
CA ASN A 82 18.92 7.66 13.54
C ASN A 82 19.84 6.43 13.42
N SER A 83 19.27 5.23 13.37
CA SER A 83 19.97 3.95 13.47
C SER A 83 19.82 3.05 12.25
N GLY A 84 19.05 3.47 11.24
CA GLY A 84 18.82 2.66 10.04
C GLY A 84 20.09 2.39 9.26
N LEU A 85 20.25 1.15 8.79
CA LEU A 85 21.45 0.70 8.07
C LEU A 85 21.73 1.57 6.84
N ALA A 86 20.70 1.90 6.04
CA ALA A 86 20.85 2.73 4.86
C ALA A 86 21.29 4.17 5.22
N ASN A 87 20.71 4.74 6.27
CA ASN A 87 21.09 6.09 6.73
C ASN A 87 22.49 6.12 7.35
N THR A 88 22.87 5.07 8.08
CA THR A 88 24.21 4.94 8.63
C THR A 88 25.25 4.81 7.52
N TRP A 89 24.99 3.97 6.53
CA TRP A 89 25.84 3.83 5.36
C TRP A 89 25.99 5.14 4.58
N TRP A 90 24.86 5.86 4.38
CA TRP A 90 24.84 7.17 3.73
C TRP A 90 25.72 8.19 4.45
N ARG A 91 25.59 8.30 5.79
CA ARG A 91 26.41 9.20 6.61
C ARG A 91 27.90 8.87 6.54
N ASN A 92 28.24 7.59 6.54
CA ASN A 92 29.64 7.15 6.48
C ASN A 92 30.32 7.47 5.14
N ILE A 93 29.56 7.46 4.03
CA ILE A 93 30.10 7.74 2.70
C ILE A 93 30.15 9.23 2.41
N THR A 94 29.09 9.95 2.77
CA THR A 94 28.93 11.35 2.35
C THR A 94 29.41 12.35 3.40
N GLY A 95 29.49 11.95 4.67
CA GLY A 95 29.79 12.86 5.80
C GLY A 95 28.59 13.75 6.18
N PHE A 96 27.42 13.61 5.52
CA PHE A 96 26.23 14.36 5.91
C PHE A 96 25.65 13.82 7.22
N THR A 97 25.13 14.72 8.07
CA THR A 97 24.47 14.36 9.34
C THR A 97 23.00 14.02 9.15
N GLU A 98 22.37 14.62 8.14
CA GLU A 98 20.96 14.40 7.85
C GLU A 98 20.69 13.00 7.29
N PRO A 99 19.57 12.38 7.68
CA PRO A 99 19.17 11.08 7.14
C PRO A 99 18.74 11.21 5.69
N LEU A 100 19.13 10.25 4.84
CA LEU A 100 18.65 10.15 3.46
C LEU A 100 17.16 9.76 3.42
N PHE A 101 16.75 8.88 4.35
CA PHE A 101 15.37 8.37 4.44
C PHE A 101 14.83 8.53 5.86
N ASN A 102 13.58 8.90 5.96
CA ASN A 102 12.82 8.84 7.21
C ASN A 102 11.59 7.95 7.01
N ILE A 103 11.66 6.74 7.56
CA ILE A 103 10.56 5.78 7.48
C ILE A 103 9.34 6.26 8.28
N TYR A 104 9.55 7.01 9.38
CA TYR A 104 8.49 7.55 10.22
C TYR A 104 7.83 8.76 9.55
N SER A 105 7.10 8.49 8.49
CA SER A 105 6.39 9.49 7.69
C SER A 105 5.25 8.84 6.90
N LEU A 106 4.29 9.62 6.43
CA LEU A 106 3.22 9.10 5.57
C LEU A 106 3.76 8.45 4.28
N PRO A 107 4.73 9.03 3.56
CA PRO A 107 5.39 8.36 2.45
C PRO A 107 6.08 7.05 2.85
N GLY A 108 6.68 6.97 4.04
CA GLY A 108 7.28 5.74 4.57
C GLY A 108 6.22 4.65 4.81
N MET A 109 5.08 5.01 5.40
CA MET A 109 3.95 4.09 5.57
C MET A 109 3.43 3.59 4.21
N ILE A 110 3.26 4.50 3.23
CA ILE A 110 2.83 4.17 1.86
C ILE A 110 3.82 3.22 1.19
N TRP A 111 5.11 3.45 1.36
CA TRP A 111 6.16 2.61 0.82
C TRP A 111 6.09 1.19 1.37
N VAL A 112 6.09 1.04 2.69
CA VAL A 112 6.08 -0.28 3.33
C VAL A 112 4.83 -1.07 2.95
N MET A 113 3.66 -0.47 3.15
CA MET A 113 2.40 -1.15 2.81
C MET A 113 2.27 -1.40 1.31
N GLY A 114 2.69 -0.46 0.46
CA GLY A 114 2.65 -0.61 -0.98
C GLY A 114 3.50 -1.78 -1.47
N ILE A 115 4.71 -1.96 -0.94
CA ILE A 115 5.57 -3.12 -1.26
C ILE A 115 4.94 -4.42 -0.75
N SER A 116 4.36 -4.42 0.45
CA SER A 116 3.69 -5.59 1.02
C SER A 116 2.46 -6.03 0.22
N LEU A 117 1.82 -5.13 -0.54
CA LEU A 117 0.71 -5.42 -1.45
C LEU A 117 1.13 -5.96 -2.82
N VAL A 118 2.42 -5.82 -3.20
CA VAL A 118 2.92 -6.27 -4.52
C VAL A 118 2.65 -7.74 -4.79
N PRO A 119 2.91 -8.69 -3.86
CA PRO A 119 2.70 -10.12 -4.11
C PRO A 119 1.28 -10.45 -4.55
N LEU A 120 0.27 -9.98 -3.78
CA LEU A 120 -1.13 -10.23 -4.08
C LEU A 120 -1.52 -9.60 -5.43
N SER A 121 -1.16 -8.34 -5.62
CA SER A 121 -1.43 -7.60 -6.86
C SER A 121 -0.80 -8.31 -8.07
N TYR A 122 0.44 -8.76 -7.94
CA TYR A 122 1.17 -9.47 -9.00
C TYR A 122 0.49 -10.78 -9.38
N LEU A 123 0.08 -11.59 -8.41
CA LEU A 123 -0.59 -12.87 -8.67
C LEU A 123 -1.87 -12.67 -9.48
N VAL A 124 -2.73 -11.74 -9.05
CA VAL A 124 -4.00 -11.50 -9.73
C VAL A 124 -3.81 -10.87 -11.11
N ILE A 125 -2.96 -9.84 -11.22
CA ILE A 125 -2.70 -9.16 -12.50
C ILE A 125 -1.99 -10.08 -13.48
N SER A 126 -1.02 -10.90 -13.04
CA SER A 126 -0.33 -11.84 -13.93
C SER A 126 -1.25 -12.93 -14.47
N ALA A 127 -2.21 -13.41 -13.67
CA ALA A 127 -3.25 -14.33 -14.12
C ALA A 127 -4.15 -13.68 -15.19
N ALA A 128 -4.58 -12.43 -14.97
CA ALA A 128 -5.36 -11.69 -15.94
C ALA A 128 -4.58 -11.45 -17.26
N PHE A 129 -3.27 -11.18 -17.19
CA PHE A 129 -2.43 -11.10 -18.39
C PHE A 129 -2.39 -12.40 -19.18
N GLN A 130 -2.38 -13.56 -18.51
CA GLN A 130 -2.34 -14.86 -19.18
C GLN A 130 -3.62 -15.18 -19.95
N THR A 131 -4.76 -14.67 -19.52
CA THR A 131 -6.06 -14.85 -20.18
C THR A 131 -6.33 -13.84 -21.31
N MET A 132 -5.59 -12.73 -21.36
CA MET A 132 -5.73 -11.70 -22.39
C MET A 132 -5.11 -12.17 -23.74
N ASP A 133 -5.86 -12.04 -24.83
CA ASP A 133 -5.39 -12.32 -26.19
C ASP A 133 -4.23 -11.38 -26.59
N PRO A 134 -3.05 -11.90 -26.95
CA PRO A 134 -1.90 -11.10 -27.33
C PRO A 134 -1.95 -10.54 -28.76
N SER A 135 -2.95 -10.90 -29.56
CA SER A 135 -2.99 -10.61 -31.02
C SER A 135 -2.86 -9.11 -31.35
N LEU A 136 -3.48 -8.23 -30.56
CA LEU A 136 -3.38 -6.77 -30.74
C LEU A 136 -1.97 -6.25 -30.45
N GLU A 137 -1.30 -6.80 -29.45
CA GLU A 137 0.07 -6.44 -29.08
C GLU A 137 1.05 -6.91 -30.16
N GLU A 138 0.85 -8.13 -30.68
CA GLU A 138 1.66 -8.71 -31.77
C GLU A 138 1.50 -7.92 -33.07
N THR A 139 0.26 -7.59 -33.44
CA THR A 139 -0.03 -6.78 -34.62
C THR A 139 0.65 -5.40 -34.53
N ALA A 140 0.57 -4.75 -33.37
CA ALA A 140 1.23 -3.47 -33.15
C ALA A 140 2.77 -3.59 -33.20
N ARG A 141 3.32 -4.71 -32.75
CA ARG A 141 4.76 -4.98 -32.83
C ARG A 141 5.21 -5.18 -34.29
N ILE A 142 4.45 -5.92 -35.08
CA ILE A 142 4.71 -6.09 -36.53
C ILE A 142 4.65 -4.76 -37.24
N ALA A 143 3.72 -3.87 -36.86
CA ALA A 143 3.62 -2.49 -37.37
C ALA A 143 4.73 -1.54 -36.86
N GLY A 144 5.76 -2.03 -36.18
CA GLY A 144 6.92 -1.27 -35.72
C GLY A 144 6.71 -0.43 -34.45
N SER A 145 5.64 -0.68 -33.68
CA SER A 145 5.43 0.03 -32.42
C SER A 145 6.42 -0.42 -31.34
N SER A 146 6.96 0.53 -30.56
CA SER A 146 7.82 0.21 -29.43
C SER A 146 7.06 -0.49 -28.30
N ILE A 147 7.75 -1.31 -27.51
CA ILE A 147 7.17 -2.03 -26.36
C ILE A 147 6.47 -1.07 -25.39
N PHE A 148 7.08 0.07 -25.09
CA PHE A 148 6.49 1.08 -24.20
C PHE A 148 5.18 1.68 -24.77
N LYS A 149 5.12 1.90 -26.09
CA LYS A 149 3.91 2.40 -26.75
C LYS A 149 2.80 1.36 -26.72
N ILE A 150 3.13 0.08 -26.94
CA ILE A 150 2.19 -1.05 -26.82
C ILE A 150 1.65 -1.11 -25.39
N PHE A 151 2.53 -1.15 -24.40
CA PHE A 151 2.16 -1.18 -22.96
C PHE A 151 1.17 -0.07 -22.62
N ARG A 152 1.51 1.18 -22.94
CA ARG A 152 0.70 2.35 -22.55
C ARG A 152 -0.61 2.46 -23.33
N LYS A 153 -0.62 2.15 -24.64
CA LYS A 153 -1.76 2.43 -25.53
C LYS A 153 -2.66 1.22 -25.79
N ILE A 154 -2.19 0.01 -25.57
CA ILE A 154 -2.94 -1.22 -25.83
C ILE A 154 -3.10 -2.02 -24.55
N THR A 155 -2.00 -2.41 -23.92
CA THR A 155 -2.02 -3.32 -22.77
C THR A 155 -2.73 -2.70 -21.57
N ILE A 156 -2.34 -1.49 -21.14
CA ILE A 156 -2.96 -0.84 -19.96
C ILE A 156 -4.46 -0.60 -20.17
N PRO A 157 -4.94 -0.03 -21.28
CA PRO A 157 -6.38 0.15 -21.50
C PRO A 157 -7.17 -1.17 -21.48
N LEU A 158 -6.65 -2.23 -22.10
CA LEU A 158 -7.32 -3.53 -22.11
C LEU A 158 -7.34 -4.18 -20.73
N MET A 159 -6.29 -4.00 -19.95
CA MET A 159 -6.15 -4.56 -18.59
C MET A 159 -6.79 -3.67 -17.53
N PHE A 160 -7.27 -2.47 -17.90
CA PHE A 160 -7.77 -1.48 -16.93
C PHE A 160 -8.84 -2.03 -15.97
N PRO A 161 -9.85 -2.83 -16.42
CA PRO A 161 -10.84 -3.40 -15.50
C PRO A 161 -10.21 -4.32 -14.44
N ALA A 162 -9.25 -5.16 -14.85
CA ALA A 162 -8.55 -6.04 -13.91
C ALA A 162 -7.64 -5.26 -12.95
N ILE A 163 -6.91 -4.26 -13.46
CA ILE A 163 -6.06 -3.38 -12.67
C ILE A 163 -6.90 -2.59 -11.64
N LEU A 164 -8.06 -2.06 -12.07
CA LEU A 164 -8.97 -1.33 -11.18
C LEU A 164 -9.54 -2.23 -10.08
N SER A 165 -9.93 -3.47 -10.42
CA SER A 165 -10.42 -4.43 -9.43
C SER A 165 -9.36 -4.75 -8.37
N VAL A 166 -8.10 -4.94 -8.78
CA VAL A 166 -6.98 -5.17 -7.84
C VAL A 166 -6.68 -3.92 -7.03
N PHE A 167 -6.77 -2.74 -7.64
CA PHE A 167 -6.60 -1.48 -6.92
C PHE A 167 -7.64 -1.31 -5.81
N LEU A 168 -8.93 -1.54 -6.10
CA LEU A 168 -9.99 -1.46 -5.09
C LEU A 168 -9.77 -2.48 -3.96
N LEU A 169 -9.44 -3.72 -4.32
CA LEU A 169 -9.14 -4.76 -3.33
C LEU A 169 -7.98 -4.35 -2.41
N THR A 170 -6.87 -3.91 -2.99
CA THR A 170 -5.67 -3.53 -2.22
C THR A 170 -5.85 -2.22 -1.47
N PHE A 171 -6.68 -1.31 -1.98
CA PHE A 171 -7.09 -0.12 -1.25
C PHE A 171 -7.84 -0.48 0.04
N ILE A 172 -8.83 -1.38 -0.02
CA ILE A 172 -9.56 -1.85 1.16
C ILE A 172 -8.60 -2.50 2.15
N LEU A 173 -7.73 -3.40 1.69
CA LEU A 173 -6.75 -4.07 2.55
C LEU A 173 -5.79 -3.08 3.24
N ALA A 174 -5.34 -2.05 2.54
CA ALA A 174 -4.51 -1.01 3.13
C ALA A 174 -5.30 -0.14 4.11
N PHE A 175 -6.54 0.22 3.77
CA PHE A 175 -7.40 1.05 4.61
C PHE A 175 -7.74 0.40 5.95
N GLU A 176 -7.90 -0.92 5.97
CA GLU A 176 -8.17 -1.73 7.16
C GLU A 176 -6.88 -2.20 7.88
N SER A 177 -5.70 -1.92 7.33
CA SER A 177 -4.46 -2.39 7.93
C SER A 177 -4.14 -1.63 9.23
N PHE A 178 -3.64 -2.38 10.22
CA PHE A 178 -3.26 -1.85 11.52
C PHE A 178 -1.74 -1.81 11.75
N GLU A 179 -1.02 -2.83 11.27
CA GLU A 179 0.39 -3.06 11.62
C GLU A 179 1.30 -1.90 11.21
N THR A 180 1.25 -1.47 9.96
CA THR A 180 2.07 -0.36 9.46
C THR A 180 1.74 0.98 10.14
N PRO A 181 0.46 1.38 10.28
CA PRO A 181 0.11 2.55 11.07
C PRO A 181 0.57 2.50 12.52
N ALA A 182 0.46 1.33 13.17
CA ALA A 182 0.86 1.18 14.58
C ALA A 182 2.38 1.29 14.75
N MET A 183 3.17 0.69 13.86
CA MET A 183 4.62 0.61 14.02
C MET A 183 5.38 1.81 13.43
N ILE A 184 4.82 2.46 12.43
CA ILE A 184 5.46 3.58 11.72
C ILE A 184 4.69 4.89 11.92
N GLY A 185 3.37 4.85 11.84
CA GLY A 185 2.50 6.04 11.94
C GLY A 185 2.46 6.63 13.34
N LEU A 186 2.13 5.81 14.37
CA LEU A 186 2.03 6.30 15.74
C LEU A 186 3.32 6.94 16.25
N PRO A 187 4.52 6.34 16.04
CA PRO A 187 5.78 7.00 16.42
C PRO A 187 6.04 8.31 15.67
N ALA A 188 5.46 8.48 14.48
CA ALA A 188 5.55 9.69 13.67
C ALA A 188 4.51 10.75 14.03
N GLY A 189 3.58 10.45 14.94
CA GLY A 189 2.42 11.30 15.23
C GLY A 189 1.36 11.34 14.12
N ILE A 190 1.37 10.33 13.22
CA ILE A 190 0.43 10.21 12.11
C ILE A 190 -0.63 9.18 12.48
N ASP A 191 -1.82 9.67 12.76
CA ASP A 191 -2.97 8.84 13.07
C ASP A 191 -3.78 8.52 11.82
N VAL A 192 -4.28 7.28 11.74
CA VAL A 192 -5.29 6.80 10.81
C VAL A 192 -6.45 6.19 11.59
N PHE A 193 -7.58 5.90 10.95
CA PHE A 193 -8.73 5.34 11.65
C PHE A 193 -8.40 4.09 12.48
N MET A 194 -7.64 3.14 11.93
CA MET A 194 -7.30 1.90 12.65
C MET A 194 -6.43 2.15 13.87
N SER A 195 -5.46 3.07 13.80
CA SER A 195 -4.66 3.45 14.98
C SER A 195 -5.49 4.18 16.02
N GLN A 196 -6.44 5.02 15.61
CA GLN A 196 -7.34 5.73 16.51
C GLN A 196 -8.32 4.78 17.23
N ILE A 197 -8.86 3.76 16.54
CA ILE A 197 -9.66 2.71 17.17
C ILE A 197 -8.86 2.00 18.24
N TYR A 198 -7.62 1.63 17.93
CA TYR A 198 -6.73 0.96 18.87
C TYR A 198 -6.46 1.84 20.10
N GLN A 199 -6.16 3.11 19.91
CA GLN A 199 -5.96 4.06 21.01
C GLN A 199 -7.21 4.19 21.87
N ALA A 200 -8.41 4.29 21.29
CA ALA A 200 -9.66 4.43 22.03
C ALA A 200 -10.03 3.19 22.85
N VAL A 201 -9.72 1.99 22.32
CA VAL A 201 -10.14 0.73 22.96
C VAL A 201 -9.07 0.16 23.90
N VAL A 202 -7.79 0.33 23.57
CA VAL A 202 -6.68 -0.34 24.29
C VAL A 202 -5.89 0.62 25.15
N TRP A 203 -5.62 1.85 24.70
CA TRP A 203 -4.79 2.80 25.45
C TRP A 203 -5.58 3.74 26.35
N ALA A 204 -6.83 4.04 26.00
CA ALA A 204 -7.67 4.92 26.83
C ALA A 204 -8.00 4.27 28.19
N ILE A 205 -7.94 5.06 29.26
CA ILE A 205 -8.29 4.62 30.62
C ILE A 205 -9.33 5.58 31.17
N PRO A 206 -10.61 5.16 31.34
CA PRO A 206 -11.19 3.86 30.96
C PRO A 206 -11.32 3.69 29.42
N PRO A 207 -11.38 2.44 28.91
CA PRO A 207 -11.58 2.17 27.48
C PRO A 207 -12.86 2.79 26.93
N SER A 208 -12.76 3.42 25.76
CA SER A 208 -13.89 4.09 25.10
C SER A 208 -14.45 3.23 23.95
N TYR A 209 -15.09 2.09 24.31
CA TYR A 209 -15.64 1.15 23.30
C TYR A 209 -16.67 1.81 22.36
N GLY A 210 -17.49 2.74 22.87
CA GLY A 210 -18.47 3.46 22.05
C GLY A 210 -17.82 4.32 20.98
N LEU A 211 -16.70 4.99 21.31
CA LEU A 211 -15.95 5.79 20.33
C LEU A 211 -15.25 4.90 19.31
N GLY A 212 -14.62 3.81 19.77
CA GLY A 212 -14.00 2.83 18.88
C GLY A 212 -15.01 2.22 17.89
N THR A 213 -16.23 1.90 18.36
CA THR A 213 -17.32 1.38 17.51
C THR A 213 -17.80 2.42 16.51
N ALA A 214 -17.88 3.70 16.89
CA ALA A 214 -18.27 4.77 15.97
C ALA A 214 -17.25 4.93 14.84
N TYR A 215 -15.95 4.93 15.13
CA TYR A 215 -14.90 4.93 14.10
C TYR A 215 -14.94 3.68 13.21
N ALA A 216 -15.11 2.49 13.81
CA ALA A 216 -15.23 1.24 13.05
C ALA A 216 -16.42 1.23 12.10
N SER A 217 -17.55 1.83 12.49
CA SER A 217 -18.73 1.97 11.63
C SER A 217 -18.45 2.87 10.41
N ILE A 218 -17.66 3.93 10.57
CA ILE A 218 -17.25 4.81 9.46
C ILE A 218 -16.39 4.03 8.47
N ILE A 219 -15.41 3.27 8.96
CA ILE A 219 -14.59 2.40 8.12
C ILE A 219 -15.46 1.44 7.32
N LEU A 220 -16.40 0.75 8.01
CA LEU A 220 -17.30 -0.20 7.38
C LEU A 220 -18.12 0.43 6.25
N VAL A 221 -18.64 1.65 6.45
CA VAL A 221 -19.39 2.37 5.41
C VAL A 221 -18.50 2.70 4.22
N ILE A 222 -17.28 3.17 4.46
CA ILE A 222 -16.33 3.50 3.38
C ILE A 222 -15.96 2.26 2.58
N THR A 223 -15.64 1.14 3.25
CA THR A 223 -15.23 -0.10 2.57
C THR A 223 -16.38 -0.79 1.84
N LEU A 224 -17.63 -0.64 2.30
CA LEU A 224 -18.80 -1.17 1.59
C LEU A 224 -19.19 -0.35 0.35
N THR A 225 -18.74 0.89 0.25
CA THR A 225 -19.06 1.79 -0.87
C THR A 225 -17.93 1.93 -1.88
N ALA A 226 -16.73 1.43 -1.59
CA ALA A 226 -15.58 1.39 -2.48
C ALA A 226 -15.66 0.20 -3.45
#